data_a23159c598c28cbc24241986e52af1b6
#
_entry.id   a23159c598c28cbc24241986e52af1b6
#
_cell.length_a   1.000
_cell.length_b   1.000
_cell.length_c   1.000
_cell.angle_alpha   90.00
_cell.angle_beta   90.00
_cell.angle_gamma   90.00
#
_symmetry.space_group_name_H-M   'P 1'
#
loop_
_entity.id
_entity.type
_entity.pdbx_description
1 polymer ?
#
loop_
_entity_poly.entity_id
_entity_poly.type
_entity_poly.pdbx_seq_one_letter_code
_entity_poly.pdbx_strand_id
1 'polypeptide(L)'
;MQTYHVDGHADSLLPEGRNWKLVWADEFDGTELDRSKWDYRLHMMGKRHITWDDEGVKLDGQSHAVFSIYEKNGEICSSQLPTGYNYFDAPPQDADCWDGGLHWPLGSFRQAKYLKRYGYFECRCRLQKKPGWWSAFWLQSPTIGCCPDAGVAGVEVDVMESFKPGNVINHCNHSGGYGPDHLGQAAGHGADLDVNEWHTFGVLWTSEGYSYYIDGELDGFIAGPVSHTPQFILISTEVNGHRWKQRSATDEARAAAGDTSVVDHAPVFHRA
;
A
#
# COMPACT_ATOMS: atom_id res chain seq x y z
N MET A 1 22.20 -8.35 8.97
CA MET A 1 20.75 -8.27 9.23
C MET A 1 20.51 -8.30 10.73
N GLN A 2 19.65 -7.44 11.24
CA GLN A 2 19.20 -7.39 12.63
C GLN A 2 17.75 -7.84 12.69
N THR A 3 17.32 -8.55 13.72
CA THR A 3 15.92 -8.97 13.88
C THR A 3 15.27 -8.23 15.05
N TYR A 4 13.94 -8.11 14.96
CA TYR A 4 13.09 -7.65 16.05
C TYR A 4 11.99 -8.69 16.28
N HIS A 5 11.89 -9.17 17.50
CA HIS A 5 10.99 -10.27 17.87
C HIS A 5 9.72 -9.73 18.54
N VAL A 6 8.58 -10.24 18.13
CA VAL A 6 7.29 -10.10 18.81
C VAL A 6 6.82 -11.51 19.16
N ASP A 7 6.46 -11.75 20.42
CA ASP A 7 6.07 -13.07 20.91
C ASP A 7 4.88 -13.64 20.11
N GLY A 8 5.06 -14.83 19.58
CA GLY A 8 4.02 -15.52 18.79
C GLY A 8 4.02 -15.20 17.29
N HIS A 9 4.88 -14.30 16.82
CA HIS A 9 4.97 -13.87 15.44
C HIS A 9 6.33 -14.12 14.82
N ALA A 10 6.41 -14.08 13.49
CA ALA A 10 7.69 -14.12 12.80
C ALA A 10 8.50 -12.85 13.07
N ASP A 11 9.82 -12.97 13.07
CA ASP A 11 10.72 -11.85 13.29
C ASP A 11 10.64 -10.82 12.15
N SER A 12 10.68 -9.53 12.49
CA SER A 12 10.98 -8.47 11.55
C SER A 12 12.46 -8.47 11.18
N LEU A 13 12.76 -8.13 9.93
CA LEU A 13 14.11 -8.18 9.34
C LEU A 13 14.63 -6.75 9.09
N LEU A 14 15.43 -6.23 10.02
CA LEU A 14 15.81 -4.82 10.05
C LEU A 14 17.19 -4.57 9.41
N PRO A 15 17.37 -3.42 8.71
CA PRO A 15 18.68 -2.99 8.24
C PRO A 15 19.69 -2.85 9.38
N GLU A 16 20.93 -3.27 9.14
CA GLU A 16 22.02 -3.19 10.12
C GLU A 16 22.50 -1.75 10.41
N GLY A 17 23.30 -1.64 11.46
CA GLY A 17 24.03 -0.40 11.79
C GLY A 17 23.16 0.70 12.40
N ARG A 18 21.97 0.38 12.89
CA ARG A 18 21.06 1.33 13.54
C ARG A 18 20.42 0.72 14.79
N ASN A 19 20.10 1.57 15.75
CA ASN A 19 19.22 1.21 16.85
C ASN A 19 17.78 1.45 16.41
N TRP A 20 16.98 0.41 16.44
CA TRP A 20 15.59 0.46 16.01
C TRP A 20 14.64 0.46 17.20
N LYS A 21 13.58 1.24 17.11
CA LYS A 21 12.45 1.25 18.04
C LYS A 21 11.17 1.02 17.25
N LEU A 22 10.41 -0.01 17.61
CA LEU A 22 9.06 -0.20 17.11
C LEU A 22 8.19 0.99 17.53
N VAL A 23 7.49 1.60 16.59
CA VAL A 23 6.65 2.78 16.83
C VAL A 23 5.20 2.56 16.44
N TRP A 24 4.93 1.59 15.60
CA TRP A 24 3.62 1.15 15.21
C TRP A 24 3.70 -0.25 14.61
N ALA A 25 2.68 -1.07 14.83
CA ALA A 25 2.55 -2.38 14.18
C ALA A 25 1.09 -2.82 14.13
N ASP A 26 0.82 -3.74 13.23
CA ASP A 26 -0.34 -4.62 13.29
C ASP A 26 0.10 -6.04 12.96
N GLU A 27 -0.16 -6.93 13.90
CA GLU A 27 0.11 -8.37 13.78
C GLU A 27 -1.15 -9.12 13.33
N PHE A 28 -2.22 -8.40 13.01
CA PHE A 28 -3.52 -8.92 12.57
C PHE A 28 -4.10 -10.01 13.49
N ASP A 29 -3.87 -9.86 14.79
CA ASP A 29 -4.42 -10.74 15.80
C ASP A 29 -5.95 -10.68 15.87
N GLY A 30 -6.54 -11.83 16.20
CA GLY A 30 -7.99 -11.93 16.36
C GLY A 30 -8.74 -12.29 15.09
N THR A 31 -10.00 -11.91 15.01
CA THR A 31 -10.92 -12.28 13.90
C THR A 31 -11.58 -11.09 13.22
N GLU A 32 -11.33 -9.88 13.73
CA GLU A 32 -11.88 -8.64 13.22
C GLU A 32 -10.77 -7.61 12.99
N LEU A 33 -10.86 -6.89 11.88
CA LEU A 33 -9.91 -5.82 11.54
C LEU A 33 -9.95 -4.69 12.57
N ASP A 34 -8.80 -4.29 13.09
CA ASP A 34 -8.69 -3.13 13.98
C ASP A 34 -8.98 -1.83 13.22
N ARG A 35 -10.22 -1.36 13.35
CA ARG A 35 -10.70 -0.13 12.71
C ARG A 35 -10.08 1.15 13.30
N SER A 36 -9.30 1.05 14.37
CA SER A 36 -8.49 2.17 14.88
C SER A 36 -7.20 2.34 14.11
N LYS A 37 -6.70 1.27 13.47
CA LYS A 37 -5.48 1.24 12.66
C LYS A 37 -5.77 1.35 11.16
N TRP A 38 -6.81 0.66 10.67
CA TRP A 38 -7.11 0.51 9.25
C TRP A 38 -8.50 1.04 8.88
N ASP A 39 -8.61 1.42 7.61
CA ASP A 39 -9.89 1.65 6.95
C ASP A 39 -9.92 0.91 5.60
N TYR A 40 -11.02 1.04 4.85
CA TYR A 40 -11.11 0.60 3.48
C TYR A 40 -11.02 1.77 2.52
N ARG A 41 -10.18 1.67 1.49
CA ARG A 41 -10.15 2.61 0.38
C ARG A 41 -11.24 2.23 -0.61
N LEU A 42 -12.27 3.03 -0.69
CA LEU A 42 -13.45 2.73 -1.50
C LEU A 42 -13.68 3.72 -2.63
N HIS A 43 -12.92 4.80 -2.65
CA HIS A 43 -13.09 5.89 -3.61
C HIS A 43 -11.77 6.20 -4.31
N MET A 44 -11.89 6.65 -5.54
CA MET A 44 -10.79 7.15 -6.35
C MET A 44 -11.26 8.40 -7.09
N MET A 45 -10.49 9.49 -7.00
CA MET A 45 -10.84 10.78 -7.63
C MET A 45 -12.25 11.23 -7.25
N GLY A 46 -12.59 11.10 -5.97
CA GLY A 46 -13.90 11.49 -5.43
C GLY A 46 -15.07 10.56 -5.78
N LYS A 47 -14.84 9.48 -6.50
CA LYS A 47 -15.90 8.55 -6.93
C LYS A 47 -15.73 7.19 -6.27
N ARG A 48 -16.86 6.54 -5.94
CA ARG A 48 -16.86 5.13 -5.54
C ARG A 48 -16.25 4.30 -6.67
N HIS A 49 -15.23 3.53 -6.36
CA HIS A 49 -14.61 2.64 -7.32
C HIS A 49 -15.43 1.36 -7.48
N ILE A 50 -15.61 0.88 -8.70
CA ILE A 50 -16.52 -0.26 -8.97
C ILE A 50 -15.98 -1.59 -8.46
N THR A 51 -14.65 -1.76 -8.41
CA THR A 51 -14.01 -3.01 -7.98
C THR A 51 -13.49 -2.98 -6.54
N TRP A 52 -13.51 -1.81 -5.86
CA TRP A 52 -13.03 -1.75 -4.48
C TRP A 52 -14.16 -1.93 -3.48
N ASP A 53 -13.98 -2.85 -2.57
CA ASP A 53 -15.00 -3.25 -1.62
C ASP A 53 -14.39 -3.46 -0.20
N ASP A 54 -15.25 -3.56 0.80
CA ASP A 54 -14.87 -3.72 2.20
C ASP A 54 -15.08 -5.16 2.73
N GLU A 55 -15.39 -6.10 1.86
CA GLU A 55 -15.60 -7.50 2.24
C GLU A 55 -14.43 -8.42 1.86
N GLY A 56 -13.45 -7.94 1.10
CA GLY A 56 -12.35 -8.73 0.55
C GLY A 56 -11.18 -8.98 1.50
N VAL A 57 -11.23 -8.45 2.73
CA VAL A 57 -10.22 -8.74 3.76
C VAL A 57 -10.88 -9.36 4.96
N LYS A 58 -10.31 -10.48 5.43
CA LYS A 58 -10.75 -11.18 6.65
C LYS A 58 -9.54 -11.59 7.48
N LEU A 59 -9.64 -11.46 8.79
CA LEU A 59 -8.66 -12.06 9.70
C LEU A 59 -9.01 -13.53 9.90
N ASP A 60 -8.00 -14.40 9.79
CA ASP A 60 -8.18 -15.86 9.87
C ASP A 60 -8.19 -16.42 11.32
N GLY A 61 -7.92 -15.56 12.31
CA GLY A 61 -7.79 -15.94 13.71
C GLY A 61 -6.46 -16.64 14.03
N GLN A 62 -5.50 -16.59 13.09
CA GLN A 62 -4.14 -17.13 13.23
C GLN A 62 -3.10 -16.03 12.96
N SER A 63 -3.48 -14.79 13.28
CA SER A 63 -2.63 -13.58 13.09
C SER A 63 -2.31 -13.29 11.64
N HIS A 64 -3.31 -13.44 10.75
CA HIS A 64 -3.15 -13.08 9.35
C HIS A 64 -4.35 -12.29 8.82
N ALA A 65 -4.05 -11.29 7.98
CA ALA A 65 -5.04 -10.64 7.12
C ALA A 65 -5.05 -11.33 5.75
N VAL A 66 -6.17 -11.96 5.42
CA VAL A 66 -6.39 -12.68 4.16
C VAL A 66 -7.13 -11.79 3.18
N PHE A 67 -6.45 -11.38 2.12
CA PHE A 67 -7.02 -10.62 1.02
C PHE A 67 -7.54 -11.56 -0.07
N SER A 68 -8.71 -11.26 -0.60
CA SER A 68 -9.35 -12.05 -1.63
C SER A 68 -9.83 -11.19 -2.79
N ILE A 69 -9.76 -11.75 -4.01
CA ILE A 69 -10.53 -11.27 -5.16
C ILE A 69 -11.74 -12.16 -5.31
N TYR A 70 -12.91 -11.56 -5.44
CA TYR A 70 -14.18 -12.28 -5.46
C TYR A 70 -15.21 -11.58 -6.35
N GLU A 71 -16.27 -12.31 -6.72
CA GLU A 71 -17.38 -11.76 -7.49
C GLU A 71 -18.51 -11.29 -6.57
N LYS A 72 -18.97 -10.05 -6.78
CA LYS A 72 -20.11 -9.45 -6.09
C LYS A 72 -20.96 -8.67 -7.11
N ASN A 73 -22.23 -9.03 -7.22
CA ASN A 73 -23.19 -8.39 -8.15
C ASN A 73 -22.72 -8.36 -9.62
N GLY A 74 -21.99 -9.37 -10.06
CA GLY A 74 -21.47 -9.48 -11.43
C GLY A 74 -20.16 -8.73 -11.68
N GLU A 75 -19.64 -8.02 -10.69
CA GLU A 75 -18.35 -7.36 -10.74
C GLU A 75 -17.30 -8.13 -9.94
N ILE A 76 -16.06 -8.09 -10.38
CA ILE A 76 -14.92 -8.65 -9.62
C ILE A 76 -14.40 -7.58 -8.68
N CYS A 77 -14.41 -7.89 -7.39
CA CYS A 77 -14.06 -6.98 -6.31
C CYS A 77 -12.77 -7.39 -5.62
N SER A 78 -12.10 -6.38 -5.07
CA SER A 78 -10.88 -6.48 -4.27
C SER A 78 -10.91 -5.44 -3.14
N SER A 79 -9.95 -5.51 -2.23
CA SER A 79 -9.91 -4.59 -1.08
C SER A 79 -8.54 -3.95 -0.91
N GLN A 80 -8.56 -2.76 -0.34
CA GLN A 80 -7.37 -2.00 0.04
C GLN A 80 -7.51 -1.49 1.47
N LEU A 81 -6.47 -1.66 2.27
CA LEU A 81 -6.40 -1.20 3.66
C LEU A 81 -5.42 -0.03 3.78
N PRO A 82 -5.88 1.21 3.91
CA PRO A 82 -5.06 2.36 4.27
C PRO A 82 -5.06 2.65 5.77
N THR A 83 -3.96 3.19 6.28
CA THR A 83 -3.88 3.83 7.61
C THR A 83 -4.16 5.34 7.55
N GLY A 84 -4.40 5.88 6.37
CA GLY A 84 -4.67 7.29 6.14
C GLY A 84 -5.39 7.55 4.83
N TYR A 85 -5.46 8.80 4.44
CA TYR A 85 -6.23 9.21 3.28
C TYR A 85 -5.51 10.32 2.52
N ASN A 86 -5.60 10.31 1.20
CA ASN A 86 -5.27 11.47 0.39
C ASN A 86 -6.53 12.31 0.08
N TYR A 87 -6.31 13.53 -0.36
CA TYR A 87 -7.39 14.49 -0.57
C TYR A 87 -8.31 14.16 -1.75
N PHE A 88 -7.84 13.39 -2.73
CA PHE A 88 -8.62 13.09 -3.93
C PHE A 88 -9.38 11.75 -3.86
N ASP A 89 -9.10 10.92 -2.86
CA ASP A 89 -9.80 9.64 -2.65
C ASP A 89 -11.00 9.74 -1.70
N ALA A 90 -11.19 10.91 -1.08
CA ALA A 90 -12.38 11.13 -0.25
C ALA A 90 -13.64 11.20 -1.13
N PRO A 91 -14.81 10.75 -0.62
CA PRO A 91 -16.06 11.01 -1.29
C PRO A 91 -16.25 12.53 -1.46
N PRO A 92 -16.87 12.97 -2.56
CA PRO A 92 -17.18 14.39 -2.74
C PRO A 92 -18.02 14.86 -1.57
N GLN A 93 -17.73 16.05 -1.07
CA GLN A 93 -18.64 16.72 -0.14
C GLN A 93 -19.93 17.04 -0.86
N ASP A 94 -21.05 17.01 -0.14
CA ASP A 94 -22.33 17.41 -0.67
C ASP A 94 -22.19 18.77 -1.34
N ALA A 95 -22.61 18.84 -2.62
CA ALA A 95 -22.47 20.03 -3.44
C ALA A 95 -23.21 21.25 -2.88
N ASP A 96 -24.12 21.02 -1.95
CA ASP A 96 -24.96 22.04 -1.29
C ASP A 96 -24.19 22.96 -0.33
N CYS A 97 -22.93 22.70 -0.02
CA CYS A 97 -22.12 23.61 0.80
C CYS A 97 -21.41 24.71 -0.01
N TRP A 98 -21.68 24.83 -1.32
CA TRP A 98 -20.98 25.76 -2.22
C TRP A 98 -21.92 26.77 -2.91
N ASP A 99 -22.02 27.92 -2.30
CA ASP A 99 -22.66 29.08 -2.91
C ASP A 99 -21.58 29.96 -3.57
N GLY A 100 -21.23 29.70 -4.82
CA GLY A 100 -20.29 30.59 -5.51
C GLY A 100 -19.41 30.00 -6.61
N GLY A 101 -19.60 28.78 -7.03
CA GLY A 101 -18.99 28.21 -8.25
C GLY A 101 -17.51 27.91 -8.23
N LEU A 102 -16.84 28.02 -7.09
CA LEU A 102 -15.48 27.52 -6.88
C LEU A 102 -15.54 26.10 -6.33
N HIS A 103 -15.48 25.13 -7.21
CA HIS A 103 -15.35 23.73 -6.83
C HIS A 103 -13.88 23.43 -6.54
N TRP A 104 -13.53 23.39 -5.26
CA TRP A 104 -12.31 22.71 -4.85
C TRP A 104 -12.61 21.21 -4.92
N PRO A 105 -11.89 20.43 -5.72
CA PRO A 105 -12.08 18.98 -5.80
C PRO A 105 -11.52 18.26 -4.57
N LEU A 106 -11.39 18.96 -3.48
CA LEU A 106 -10.88 18.46 -2.23
C LEU A 106 -12.05 17.86 -1.46
N GLY A 107 -12.08 16.54 -1.39
CA GLY A 107 -12.89 15.84 -0.42
C GLY A 107 -12.58 16.32 1.01
N SER A 108 -13.44 15.97 1.96
CA SER A 108 -13.18 16.28 3.37
C SER A 108 -11.84 15.71 3.79
N PHE A 109 -11.00 16.55 4.34
CA PHE A 109 -9.75 16.10 4.93
C PHE A 109 -10.09 15.20 6.12
N ARG A 110 -9.70 13.93 6.04
CA ARG A 110 -9.91 12.97 7.12
C ARG A 110 -8.61 12.83 7.92
N GLN A 111 -8.76 12.79 9.23
CA GLN A 111 -7.61 12.49 10.09
C GLN A 111 -7.12 11.07 9.82
N ALA A 112 -5.85 10.93 9.49
CA ALA A 112 -5.22 9.63 9.34
C ALA A 112 -5.16 8.90 10.69
N LYS A 113 -5.27 7.59 10.65
CA LYS A 113 -5.10 6.70 11.81
C LYS A 113 -3.63 6.56 12.17
N TYR A 114 -2.77 6.54 11.16
CA TYR A 114 -1.32 6.56 11.32
C TYR A 114 -0.65 7.31 10.17
N LEU A 115 0.30 8.17 10.52
CA LEU A 115 1.20 8.88 9.60
C LEU A 115 2.61 8.87 10.17
N LYS A 116 3.59 8.64 9.33
CA LYS A 116 4.99 8.67 9.71
C LYS A 116 5.85 9.31 8.63
N ARG A 117 6.79 10.13 9.05
CA ARG A 117 7.89 10.63 8.22
C ARG A 117 9.17 9.92 8.63
N TYR A 118 9.84 9.33 7.63
CA TYR A 118 11.06 8.57 7.78
C TYR A 118 10.92 7.35 8.71
N GLY A 119 11.79 6.40 8.54
CA GLY A 119 11.82 5.16 9.28
C GLY A 119 11.97 3.96 8.37
N TYR A 120 11.86 2.80 8.95
CA TYR A 120 11.80 1.54 8.25
C TYR A 120 10.37 1.00 8.34
N PHE A 121 9.80 0.74 7.19
CA PHE A 121 8.44 0.18 7.03
C PHE A 121 8.59 -1.22 6.45
N GLU A 122 7.91 -2.17 7.01
CA GLU A 122 8.01 -3.56 6.63
C GLU A 122 6.62 -4.19 6.49
N CYS A 123 6.50 -5.17 5.62
CA CYS A 123 5.35 -6.04 5.51
C CYS A 123 5.82 -7.44 5.21
N ARG A 124 5.39 -8.42 6.00
CA ARG A 124 5.60 -9.83 5.73
C ARG A 124 4.34 -10.42 5.14
N CYS A 125 4.45 -10.97 3.93
CA CYS A 125 3.29 -11.49 3.22
C CYS A 125 3.65 -12.67 2.32
N ARG A 126 2.61 -13.38 1.90
CA ARG A 126 2.63 -14.41 0.87
C ARG A 126 1.62 -14.02 -0.20
N LEU A 127 2.07 -13.93 -1.45
CA LEU A 127 1.25 -13.40 -2.53
C LEU A 127 0.43 -14.49 -3.23
N GLN A 128 -0.47 -14.04 -4.08
CA GLN A 128 -1.37 -14.85 -4.87
C GLN A 128 -0.65 -15.76 -5.87
N LYS A 129 -1.30 -16.87 -6.23
CA LYS A 129 -0.81 -17.85 -7.21
C LYS A 129 -1.31 -17.62 -8.62
N LYS A 130 -2.50 -17.03 -8.75
CA LYS A 130 -3.16 -16.83 -10.03
C LYS A 130 -2.76 -15.49 -10.67
N PRO A 131 -2.74 -15.38 -12.00
CA PRO A 131 -2.62 -14.11 -12.69
C PRO A 131 -3.88 -13.25 -12.47
N GLY A 132 -3.84 -12.00 -12.92
CA GLY A 132 -4.97 -11.08 -12.85
C GLY A 132 -5.06 -10.28 -11.55
N TRP A 133 -4.08 -10.41 -10.67
CA TRP A 133 -3.95 -9.63 -9.45
C TRP A 133 -2.95 -8.49 -9.62
N TRP A 134 -3.14 -7.46 -8.79
CA TRP A 134 -2.15 -6.44 -8.48
C TRP A 134 -2.10 -6.28 -6.97
N SER A 135 -1.16 -6.93 -6.33
CA SER A 135 -0.93 -6.79 -4.90
C SER A 135 0.18 -5.80 -4.63
N ALA A 136 0.02 -4.97 -3.61
CA ALA A 136 1.02 -3.99 -3.24
C ALA A 136 1.05 -3.70 -1.73
N PHE A 137 2.26 -3.44 -1.25
CA PHE A 137 2.55 -2.76 0.00
C PHE A 137 3.25 -1.45 -0.32
N TRP A 138 2.66 -0.33 0.06
CA TRP A 138 3.08 0.97 -0.41
C TRP A 138 2.75 2.11 0.55
N LEU A 139 3.38 3.26 0.34
CA LEU A 139 3.17 4.46 1.15
C LEU A 139 2.68 5.60 0.26
N GLN A 140 1.82 6.45 0.80
CA GLN A 140 1.37 7.64 0.10
C GLN A 140 1.14 8.80 1.07
N SER A 141 1.34 10.04 0.61
CA SER A 141 1.05 11.22 1.42
C SER A 141 -0.40 11.68 1.28
N PRO A 142 -0.96 12.34 2.31
CA PRO A 142 -2.28 12.96 2.20
C PRO A 142 -2.39 14.01 1.11
N THR A 143 -1.27 14.58 0.67
CA THR A 143 -1.18 15.72 -0.26
C THR A 143 -0.49 15.39 -1.56
N ILE A 144 -0.39 14.09 -1.91
CA ILE A 144 0.28 13.66 -3.15
C ILE A 144 -0.20 14.46 -4.37
N GLY A 145 0.72 15.03 -5.13
CA GLY A 145 0.41 15.77 -6.35
C GLY A 145 -0.24 17.15 -6.14
N CYS A 146 -0.37 17.67 -4.91
CA CYS A 146 -0.94 19.00 -4.67
C CYS A 146 -0.05 20.15 -5.21
N CYS A 147 1.23 19.89 -5.40
CA CYS A 147 2.19 20.80 -6.04
C CYS A 147 3.33 19.99 -6.68
N PRO A 148 4.16 20.61 -7.55
CA PRO A 148 5.30 19.92 -8.19
C PRO A 148 6.42 19.51 -7.24
N ASP A 149 6.55 20.18 -6.09
CA ASP A 149 7.58 19.86 -5.10
C ASP A 149 7.23 18.57 -4.34
N ALA A 150 7.91 17.49 -4.68
CA ALA A 150 7.73 16.19 -4.06
C ALA A 150 8.07 16.17 -2.57
N GLY A 151 8.96 17.06 -2.11
CA GLY A 151 9.28 17.21 -0.69
C GLY A 151 8.07 17.69 0.12
N VAL A 152 7.22 18.52 -0.48
CA VAL A 152 6.00 19.08 0.11
C VAL A 152 4.78 18.21 -0.19
N ALA A 153 4.58 17.86 -1.45
CA ALA A 153 3.42 17.07 -1.88
C ALA A 153 3.50 15.60 -1.42
N GLY A 154 4.70 15.09 -1.24
CA GLY A 154 4.95 13.68 -0.96
C GLY A 154 5.25 12.87 -2.22
N VAL A 155 5.61 11.62 -1.99
CA VAL A 155 5.96 10.62 -3.00
C VAL A 155 5.13 9.38 -2.73
N GLU A 156 4.57 8.75 -3.77
CA GLU A 156 4.08 7.37 -3.65
C GLU A 156 5.29 6.45 -3.67
N VAL A 157 5.37 5.57 -2.69
CA VAL A 157 6.51 4.67 -2.50
C VAL A 157 6.00 3.24 -2.52
N ASP A 158 6.16 2.58 -3.65
CA ASP A 158 5.74 1.20 -3.84
C ASP A 158 6.85 0.28 -3.33
N VAL A 159 6.69 -0.15 -2.08
CA VAL A 159 7.69 -1.00 -1.41
C VAL A 159 7.69 -2.39 -2.01
N MET A 160 6.54 -2.88 -2.39
CA MET A 160 6.36 -4.15 -3.10
C MET A 160 5.15 -4.03 -4.01
N GLU A 161 5.33 -4.36 -5.27
CA GLU A 161 4.24 -4.57 -6.22
C GLU A 161 4.42 -5.90 -6.94
N SER A 162 3.33 -6.66 -7.07
CA SER A 162 3.26 -7.90 -7.84
C SER A 162 2.03 -7.87 -8.75
N PHE A 163 2.23 -7.60 -10.03
CA PHE A 163 1.16 -7.47 -11.03
C PHE A 163 1.46 -8.16 -12.36
N LYS A 164 2.64 -8.72 -12.50
CA LYS A 164 3.02 -9.51 -13.69
C LYS A 164 2.98 -11.00 -13.36
N PRO A 165 2.65 -11.85 -14.32
CA PRO A 165 2.85 -13.28 -14.16
C PRO A 165 4.32 -13.61 -13.85
N GLY A 166 4.54 -14.52 -12.91
CA GLY A 166 5.87 -14.91 -12.47
C GLY A 166 6.29 -14.25 -11.16
N ASN A 167 7.54 -14.47 -10.79
CA ASN A 167 8.10 -14.12 -9.48
C ASN A 167 8.73 -12.71 -9.46
N VAL A 168 8.18 -11.77 -10.23
CA VAL A 168 8.74 -10.42 -10.34
C VAL A 168 8.12 -9.51 -9.30
N ILE A 169 8.95 -8.95 -8.45
CA ILE A 169 8.62 -7.87 -7.52
C ILE A 169 9.15 -6.55 -8.08
N ASN A 170 8.32 -5.50 -8.02
CA ASN A 170 8.73 -4.17 -8.42
C ASN A 170 8.80 -3.26 -7.20
N HIS A 171 9.86 -2.46 -7.15
CA HIS A 171 9.99 -1.30 -6.28
C HIS A 171 9.93 -0.05 -7.15
N CYS A 172 9.06 0.89 -6.80
CA CYS A 172 8.89 2.11 -7.59
C CYS A 172 8.57 3.29 -6.70
N ASN A 173 8.95 4.49 -7.15
CA ASN A 173 8.46 5.75 -6.59
C ASN A 173 7.75 6.55 -7.66
N HIS A 174 6.65 7.20 -7.26
CA HIS A 174 5.93 8.14 -8.10
C HIS A 174 5.85 9.51 -7.43
N SER A 175 6.24 10.55 -8.16
CA SER A 175 6.23 11.95 -7.69
C SER A 175 5.66 12.88 -8.75
N GLY A 176 5.38 14.15 -8.38
CA GLY A 176 4.78 15.13 -9.27
C GLY A 176 3.29 14.87 -9.58
N GLY A 177 2.63 14.05 -8.76
CA GLY A 177 1.25 13.60 -9.01
C GLY A 177 1.14 12.59 -10.13
N TYR A 178 -0.04 12.49 -10.77
CA TYR A 178 -0.33 11.49 -11.81
C TYR A 178 -0.68 12.12 -13.15
N GLY A 179 -0.31 13.40 -13.32
CA GLY A 179 -0.55 14.19 -14.53
C GLY A 179 0.72 14.38 -15.35
N PRO A 180 0.84 15.51 -16.08
CA PRO A 180 1.97 15.81 -16.96
C PRO A 180 3.35 15.86 -16.28
N ASP A 181 3.37 16.21 -14.99
CA ASP A 181 4.61 16.33 -14.20
C ASP A 181 4.97 15.02 -13.49
N HIS A 182 4.27 13.93 -13.77
CA HIS A 182 4.50 12.63 -13.16
C HIS A 182 5.89 12.09 -13.50
N LEU A 183 6.63 11.71 -12.46
CA LEU A 183 7.91 11.03 -12.55
C LEU A 183 7.80 9.68 -11.84
N GLY A 184 8.00 8.59 -12.60
CA GLY A 184 8.14 7.24 -12.07
C GLY A 184 9.61 6.82 -12.04
N GLN A 185 10.05 6.21 -10.95
CA GLN A 185 11.42 5.71 -10.79
C GLN A 185 11.37 4.31 -10.19
N ALA A 186 11.97 3.36 -10.86
CA ALA A 186 12.07 1.98 -10.40
C ALA A 186 13.44 1.70 -9.77
N ALA A 187 13.46 0.79 -8.81
CA ALA A 187 14.67 0.25 -8.19
C ALA A 187 14.59 -1.27 -8.10
N GLY A 188 15.74 -1.88 -7.80
CA GLY A 188 15.84 -3.33 -7.63
C GLY A 188 15.78 -4.11 -8.93
N HIS A 189 15.86 -5.41 -8.82
CA HIS A 189 15.91 -6.33 -9.95
C HIS A 189 14.72 -7.27 -9.99
N GLY A 190 13.81 -7.17 -9.00
CA GLY A 190 12.75 -8.14 -8.83
C GLY A 190 13.36 -9.52 -8.67
N ALA A 191 13.86 -9.86 -7.49
CA ALA A 191 14.47 -11.15 -7.23
C ALA A 191 13.56 -12.29 -7.74
N ASP A 192 14.18 -13.36 -8.22
CA ASP A 192 13.48 -14.58 -8.60
C ASP A 192 13.00 -15.30 -7.33
N LEU A 193 11.86 -14.84 -6.80
CA LEU A 193 11.24 -15.32 -5.58
C LEU A 193 10.09 -16.27 -5.90
N ASP A 194 9.91 -17.31 -5.09
CA ASP A 194 8.61 -17.97 -5.03
C ASP A 194 7.65 -17.10 -4.19
N VAL A 195 6.96 -16.18 -4.86
CA VAL A 195 6.04 -15.23 -4.22
C VAL A 195 4.88 -15.91 -3.47
N ASN A 196 4.71 -17.24 -3.60
CA ASN A 196 3.74 -18.02 -2.85
C ASN A 196 4.27 -18.50 -1.48
N GLU A 197 5.57 -18.31 -1.24
CA GLU A 197 6.17 -18.49 0.08
C GLU A 197 6.14 -17.16 0.84
N TRP A 198 6.47 -17.23 2.13
CA TRP A 198 6.52 -16.06 2.98
C TRP A 198 7.78 -15.23 2.70
N HIS A 199 7.58 -13.97 2.36
CA HIS A 199 8.66 -13.00 2.18
C HIS A 199 8.40 -11.74 2.98
N THR A 200 9.47 -11.03 3.33
CA THR A 200 9.46 -9.76 4.03
C THR A 200 9.93 -8.67 3.08
N PHE A 201 9.07 -7.68 2.84
CA PHE A 201 9.36 -6.52 2.00
C PHE A 201 9.49 -5.28 2.87
N GLY A 202 10.56 -4.52 2.69
CA GLY A 202 10.82 -3.35 3.50
C GLY A 202 11.36 -2.16 2.75
N VAL A 203 11.12 -0.95 3.28
CA VAL A 203 11.73 0.29 2.81
C VAL A 203 12.30 1.08 3.98
N LEU A 204 13.58 1.45 3.87
CA LEU A 204 14.20 2.44 4.71
C LEU A 204 14.11 3.80 4.01
N TRP A 205 13.20 4.63 4.49
CA TRP A 205 13.02 5.99 4.03
C TRP A 205 13.77 6.97 4.94
N THR A 206 14.67 7.75 4.34
CA THR A 206 15.46 8.79 5.00
C THR A 206 15.38 10.11 4.24
N SER A 207 16.05 11.15 4.70
CA SER A 207 16.23 12.40 3.94
C SER A 207 17.10 12.25 2.69
N GLU A 208 17.80 11.13 2.53
CA GLU A 208 18.74 10.88 1.44
C GLU A 208 18.13 10.01 0.33
N GLY A 209 16.98 9.37 0.60
CA GLY A 209 16.31 8.47 -0.34
C GLY A 209 15.62 7.29 0.32
N TYR A 210 15.39 6.29 -0.51
CA TYR A 210 14.63 5.08 -0.20
C TYR A 210 15.48 3.86 -0.52
N SER A 211 15.79 3.04 0.48
CA SER A 211 16.46 1.75 0.30
C SER A 211 15.43 0.64 0.45
N TYR A 212 15.31 -0.23 -0.55
CA TYR A 212 14.35 -1.33 -0.61
C TYR A 212 15.00 -2.63 -0.22
N TYR A 213 14.28 -3.44 0.52
CA TYR A 213 14.77 -4.72 1.07
C TYR A 213 13.79 -5.83 0.75
N ILE A 214 14.33 -7.00 0.43
CA ILE A 214 13.60 -8.27 0.34
C ILE A 214 14.29 -9.26 1.28
N ASP A 215 13.54 -9.85 2.19
CA ASP A 215 14.04 -10.80 3.20
C ASP A 215 15.26 -10.27 3.99
N GLY A 216 15.26 -8.96 4.25
CA GLY A 216 16.32 -8.25 4.98
C GLY A 216 17.56 -7.90 4.15
N GLU A 217 17.64 -8.33 2.90
CA GLU A 217 18.74 -7.99 2.00
C GLU A 217 18.39 -6.77 1.14
N LEU A 218 19.36 -5.88 0.92
CA LEU A 218 19.19 -4.68 0.09
C LEU A 218 19.01 -5.08 -1.38
N ASP A 219 17.84 -4.76 -1.96
CA ASP A 219 17.55 -5.00 -3.37
C ASP A 219 17.74 -3.75 -4.24
N GLY A 220 17.43 -2.56 -3.75
CA GLY A 220 17.55 -1.34 -4.54
C GLY A 220 17.55 -0.04 -3.75
N PHE A 221 17.91 1.06 -4.44
CA PHE A 221 17.97 2.41 -3.87
C PHE A 221 17.48 3.46 -4.86
N ILE A 222 16.63 4.37 -4.38
CA ILE A 222 16.18 5.57 -5.11
C ILE A 222 16.59 6.80 -4.31
N ALA A 223 17.50 7.61 -4.86
CA ALA A 223 18.02 8.82 -4.18
C ALA A 223 16.99 9.97 -4.08
N GLY A 224 15.90 9.90 -4.81
CA GLY A 224 14.86 10.93 -4.78
C GLY A 224 14.21 11.13 -6.15
N PRO A 225 13.19 12.00 -6.22
CA PRO A 225 12.73 12.97 -5.21
C PRO A 225 12.31 12.34 -3.88
N VAL A 226 12.59 13.01 -2.76
CA VAL A 226 12.31 12.52 -1.41
C VAL A 226 11.15 13.29 -0.79
N SER A 227 10.16 12.57 -0.28
CA SER A 227 9.11 13.16 0.54
C SER A 227 9.66 13.63 1.89
N HIS A 228 9.30 14.84 2.29
CA HIS A 228 9.48 15.35 3.66
C HIS A 228 8.13 15.48 4.38
N THR A 229 7.05 15.08 3.72
CA THR A 229 5.69 15.03 4.26
C THR A 229 5.41 13.64 4.82
N PRO A 230 4.80 13.51 6.01
CA PRO A 230 4.42 12.22 6.56
C PRO A 230 3.51 11.44 5.61
N GLN A 231 3.68 10.14 5.58
CA GLN A 231 2.94 9.22 4.70
C GLN A 231 2.19 8.17 5.50
N PHE A 232 1.11 7.68 4.94
CA PHE A 232 0.33 6.56 5.45
C PHE A 232 0.67 5.28 4.68
N ILE A 233 0.35 4.16 5.30
CA ILE A 233 0.58 2.82 4.76
C ILE A 233 -0.66 2.39 3.99
N LEU A 234 -0.46 1.68 2.88
CA LEU A 234 -1.49 0.93 2.17
C LEU A 234 -1.02 -0.51 1.94
N ILE A 235 -1.93 -1.44 2.17
CA ILE A 235 -1.83 -2.82 1.72
C ILE A 235 -3.02 -3.05 0.80
N SER A 236 -2.77 -3.44 -0.42
CA SER A 236 -3.82 -3.53 -1.42
C SER A 236 -3.73 -4.78 -2.27
N THR A 237 -4.90 -5.25 -2.66
CA THR A 237 -5.05 -6.12 -3.82
C THR A 237 -5.98 -5.43 -4.80
N GLU A 238 -5.62 -5.46 -6.06
CA GLU A 238 -6.44 -4.92 -7.13
C GLU A 238 -6.62 -5.96 -8.23
N VAL A 239 -7.69 -5.80 -8.99
CA VAL A 239 -7.89 -6.58 -10.21
C VAL A 239 -7.05 -5.93 -11.31
N ASN A 240 -6.01 -6.62 -11.77
CA ASN A 240 -5.09 -6.07 -12.75
C ASN A 240 -5.81 -5.67 -14.05
N GLY A 241 -5.53 -4.46 -14.50
CA GLY A 241 -6.16 -3.87 -15.69
C GLY A 241 -7.51 -3.18 -15.46
N HIS A 242 -8.11 -3.25 -14.27
CA HIS A 242 -9.37 -2.58 -13.91
C HIS A 242 -9.19 -1.25 -13.19
N ARG A 243 -8.00 -0.96 -12.72
CA ARG A 243 -7.64 0.19 -11.88
C ARG A 243 -8.15 1.55 -12.40
N TRP A 244 -7.94 1.81 -13.68
CA TRP A 244 -8.19 3.15 -14.24
C TRP A 244 -9.42 3.23 -15.14
N LYS A 245 -9.92 2.13 -15.62
CA LYS A 245 -10.89 2.12 -16.71
C LYS A 245 -12.30 1.71 -16.29
N GLN A 246 -12.50 1.35 -15.03
CA GLN A 246 -13.81 0.92 -14.51
C GLN A 246 -14.55 0.01 -15.52
N ARG A 247 -13.86 -1.00 -16.03
CA ARG A 247 -14.43 -1.92 -17.02
C ARG A 247 -14.99 -3.14 -16.33
N SER A 248 -15.99 -3.74 -16.95
CA SER A 248 -16.48 -5.07 -16.57
C SER A 248 -15.35 -6.09 -16.59
N ALA A 249 -15.46 -7.08 -15.70
CA ALA A 249 -14.47 -8.12 -15.49
C ALA A 249 -14.07 -8.84 -16.78
N THR A 250 -12.77 -8.89 -17.04
CA THR A 250 -12.19 -9.75 -18.08
C THR A 250 -12.19 -11.21 -17.62
N ASP A 251 -11.99 -12.16 -18.53
CA ASP A 251 -11.85 -13.59 -18.19
C ASP A 251 -10.66 -13.81 -17.24
N GLU A 252 -9.58 -13.05 -17.38
CA GLU A 252 -8.42 -13.09 -16.49
C GLU A 252 -8.80 -12.65 -15.06
N ALA A 253 -9.55 -11.55 -14.93
CA ALA A 253 -10.04 -11.09 -13.63
C ALA A 253 -10.97 -12.13 -12.96
N ARG A 254 -11.83 -12.78 -13.75
CA ARG A 254 -12.67 -13.86 -13.23
C ARG A 254 -11.85 -15.08 -12.81
N ALA A 255 -10.80 -15.41 -13.56
CA ALA A 255 -9.89 -16.50 -13.22
C ALA A 255 -9.08 -16.23 -11.94
N ALA A 256 -8.83 -14.96 -11.63
CA ALA A 256 -8.15 -14.55 -10.40
C ALA A 256 -8.97 -14.79 -9.13
N ALA A 257 -10.30 -14.82 -9.25
CA ALA A 257 -11.17 -15.02 -8.10
C ALA A 257 -10.94 -16.38 -7.40
N GLY A 258 -11.09 -16.37 -6.07
CA GLY A 258 -10.92 -17.55 -5.22
C GLY A 258 -9.46 -17.90 -4.88
N ASP A 259 -8.49 -17.06 -5.25
CA ASP A 259 -7.14 -17.09 -4.72
C ASP A 259 -6.98 -16.08 -3.58
N THR A 260 -5.86 -16.08 -2.87
CA THR A 260 -5.61 -15.18 -1.73
C THR A 260 -4.18 -14.64 -1.72
N SER A 261 -4.04 -13.41 -1.24
CA SER A 261 -2.79 -12.86 -0.71
C SER A 261 -2.92 -12.76 0.80
N VAL A 262 -1.89 -13.14 1.54
CA VAL A 262 -1.95 -13.24 3.00
C VAL A 262 -0.85 -12.39 3.61
N VAL A 263 -1.23 -11.52 4.53
CA VAL A 263 -0.32 -10.64 5.27
C VAL A 263 -0.24 -11.12 6.72
N ASP A 264 0.98 -11.32 7.19
CA ASP A 264 1.29 -11.73 8.56
C ASP A 264 1.41 -10.48 9.47
N HIS A 265 2.29 -9.54 9.12
CA HIS A 265 2.44 -8.32 9.91
C HIS A 265 2.88 -7.11 9.07
N ALA A 266 2.67 -5.92 9.63
CA ALA A 266 3.08 -4.65 9.04
C ALA A 266 3.65 -3.70 10.12
N PRO A 267 4.91 -3.85 10.57
CA PRO A 267 5.53 -2.98 11.57
C PRO A 267 6.19 -1.75 10.95
N VAL A 268 6.34 -0.71 11.79
CA VAL A 268 7.09 0.49 11.49
C VAL A 268 8.10 0.77 12.59
N PHE A 269 9.33 0.98 12.18
CA PHE A 269 10.44 1.27 13.09
C PHE A 269 10.99 2.68 12.87
N HIS A 270 11.43 3.27 13.95
CA HIS A 270 12.15 4.54 13.94
C HIS A 270 13.58 4.33 14.45
N ARG A 271 14.52 5.11 13.95
CA ARG A 271 15.86 5.16 14.50
C ARG A 271 15.80 5.76 15.91
N ALA A 272 16.28 5.03 16.90
CA ALA A 272 16.38 5.50 18.28
C ALA A 272 17.52 6.51 18.45
#